data_247a468a545d8a8cfab7075737d67315
#
_entry.id   247a468a545d8a8cfab7075737d67315
#
_cell.length_a   1.000
_cell.length_b   1.000
_cell.length_c   1.000
_cell.angle_alpha   90.00
_cell.angle_beta   90.00
_cell.angle_gamma   90.00
#
_symmetry.space_group_name_H-M   'P 1'
#
loop_
_entity.id
_entity.type
_entity.pdbx_description
1 polymer ?
#
loop_
_entity_poly.entity_id
_entity_poly.type
_entity_poly.pdbx_seq_one_letter_code
_entity_poly.pdbx_strand_id
1 'polypeptide(L)'
;ELKKLLSDKKYRINEVLDNLYKKMNISHEVDMFIDGAADLHSKTAGIGGVITKNGREIFSFSEYLDDATNNEAEYTALIEGLKYVIKLNILGINVYSDSELIVKQINGEYKVKNPRMKALYQKAMNLLDELEHWTITHVLREKNEVADHLAKGGRKKGGG
;
A
#
# COMPACT_ATOMS: atom_id res chain seq x y z
N GLU A 1 -6.72 -18.73 -25.62
CA GLU A 1 -6.05 -19.94 -25.17
C GLU A 1 -4.57 -19.74 -24.88
N LEU A 2 -3.83 -19.06 -25.77
CA LEU A 2 -2.43 -18.76 -25.54
C LEU A 2 -2.22 -17.92 -24.27
N LYS A 3 -3.07 -16.92 -24.05
CA LYS A 3 -3.03 -16.09 -22.84
C LYS A 3 -3.24 -16.92 -21.58
N LYS A 4 -4.17 -17.87 -21.63
CA LYS A 4 -4.46 -18.76 -20.51
C LYS A 4 -3.27 -19.67 -20.22
N LEU A 5 -2.65 -20.25 -21.24
CA LEU A 5 -1.48 -21.10 -21.10
C LEU A 5 -0.29 -20.35 -20.52
N LEU A 6 -0.05 -19.11 -20.98
CA LEU A 6 1.02 -18.27 -20.46
C LEU A 6 0.77 -17.88 -18.99
N SER A 7 -0.46 -17.57 -18.67
CA SER A 7 -0.87 -17.23 -17.29
C SER A 7 -0.68 -18.43 -16.36
N ASP A 8 -1.09 -19.65 -16.82
CA ASP A 8 -0.94 -20.88 -16.04
C ASP A 8 0.55 -21.22 -15.82
N LYS A 9 1.39 -21.05 -16.84
CA LYS A 9 2.85 -21.27 -16.71
C LYS A 9 3.47 -20.30 -15.72
N LYS A 10 3.08 -19.02 -15.79
CA LYS A 10 3.57 -17.99 -14.88
C LYS A 10 3.19 -18.32 -13.43
N TYR A 11 1.95 -18.75 -13.21
CA TYR A 11 1.46 -19.15 -11.90
C TYR A 11 2.29 -20.32 -11.33
N ARG A 12 2.56 -21.34 -12.15
CA ARG A 12 3.37 -22.51 -11.73
C ARG A 12 4.80 -22.12 -11.38
N ILE A 13 5.41 -21.23 -12.17
CA ILE A 13 6.77 -20.75 -11.91
C ILE A 13 6.82 -20.04 -10.55
N ASN A 14 5.84 -19.18 -10.26
CA ASN A 14 5.78 -18.46 -9.00
C ASN A 14 5.61 -19.39 -7.81
N GLU A 15 4.77 -20.41 -7.94
CA GLU A 15 4.57 -21.43 -6.91
C GLU A 15 5.86 -22.18 -6.63
N VAL A 16 6.59 -22.57 -7.66
CA VAL A 16 7.88 -23.26 -7.54
C VAL A 16 8.90 -22.36 -6.83
N LEU A 17 8.97 -21.07 -7.19
CA LEU A 17 9.88 -20.12 -6.57
C LEU A 17 9.56 -19.93 -5.10
N ASP A 18 8.28 -19.78 -4.74
CA ASP A 18 7.85 -19.64 -3.35
C ASP A 18 8.27 -20.86 -2.52
N ASN A 19 8.06 -22.06 -3.05
CA ASN A 19 8.46 -23.30 -2.39
C ASN A 19 9.98 -23.38 -2.22
N LEU A 20 10.72 -22.95 -3.24
CA LEU A 20 12.18 -22.94 -3.23
C LEU A 20 12.71 -22.00 -2.13
N TYR A 21 12.18 -20.78 -2.06
CA TYR A 21 12.53 -19.81 -1.03
C TYR A 21 12.25 -20.34 0.38
N LYS A 22 11.13 -21.01 0.57
CA LYS A 22 10.77 -21.63 1.85
C LYS A 22 11.79 -22.70 2.25
N LYS A 23 12.19 -23.55 1.30
CA LYS A 23 13.18 -24.61 1.54
C LYS A 23 14.56 -24.04 1.87
N MET A 24 14.94 -22.94 1.25
CA MET A 24 16.22 -22.29 1.47
C MET A 24 16.24 -21.39 2.70
N ASN A 25 15.10 -21.28 3.39
CA ASN A 25 14.93 -20.39 4.54
C ASN A 25 15.28 -18.94 4.21
N ILE A 26 15.04 -18.53 2.96
CA ILE A 26 15.27 -17.17 2.50
C ILE A 26 13.92 -16.45 2.44
N SER A 27 13.79 -15.36 3.18
CA SER A 27 12.59 -14.52 3.08
C SER A 27 12.63 -13.72 1.77
N HIS A 28 11.53 -13.74 1.02
CA HIS A 28 11.33 -12.89 -0.16
C HIS A 28 10.22 -11.89 0.09
N GLU A 29 9.81 -11.75 1.34
CA GLU A 29 8.72 -10.86 1.72
C GLU A 29 9.09 -9.41 1.53
N VAL A 30 8.19 -8.69 0.86
CA VAL A 30 8.29 -7.24 0.72
C VAL A 30 7.11 -6.65 1.47
N ASP A 31 7.43 -5.76 2.37
CA ASP A 31 6.44 -5.10 3.23
C ASP A 31 6.35 -3.62 2.86
N MET A 32 5.16 -3.07 2.97
CA MET A 32 4.94 -1.63 2.78
C MET A 32 4.12 -1.08 3.93
N PHE A 33 4.67 -0.08 4.60
CA PHE A 33 3.99 0.67 5.65
C PHE A 33 3.54 1.99 5.07
N ILE A 34 2.26 2.33 5.24
CA ILE A 34 1.67 3.55 4.66
C ILE A 34 0.95 4.36 5.72
N ASP A 35 0.87 5.66 5.48
CA ASP A 35 0.08 6.56 6.32
C ASP A 35 -0.35 7.79 5.53
N GLY A 36 -1.48 8.38 5.95
CA GLY A 36 -1.97 9.64 5.42
C GLY A 36 -2.25 10.58 6.59
N ALA A 37 -1.91 11.84 6.44
CA ALA A 37 -2.12 12.86 7.46
C ALA A 37 -2.82 14.07 6.86
N ALA A 38 -3.93 14.50 7.45
CA ALA A 38 -4.67 15.67 7.01
C ALA A 38 -4.85 16.64 8.18
N ASP A 39 -4.78 17.92 7.88
CA ASP A 39 -5.07 18.99 8.83
C ASP A 39 -6.20 19.84 8.24
N LEU A 40 -7.37 19.78 8.90
CA LEU A 40 -8.56 20.51 8.43
C LEU A 40 -8.43 22.02 8.57
N HIS A 41 -7.60 22.51 9.51
CA HIS A 41 -7.39 23.94 9.70
C HIS A 41 -6.58 24.56 8.57
N SER A 42 -5.44 23.96 8.27
CA SER A 42 -4.56 24.47 7.20
C SER A 42 -4.98 24.01 5.81
N LYS A 43 -5.93 23.08 5.73
CA LYS A 43 -6.39 22.44 4.48
C LYS A 43 -5.21 21.82 3.72
N THR A 44 -4.30 21.19 4.45
CA THR A 44 -3.16 20.48 3.91
C THR A 44 -3.24 19.01 4.26
N ALA A 45 -2.70 18.19 3.40
CA ALA A 45 -2.60 16.76 3.64
C ALA A 45 -1.28 16.24 3.08
N GLY A 46 -0.87 15.09 3.56
CA GLY A 46 0.33 14.43 3.10
C GLY A 46 0.18 12.93 3.16
N ILE A 47 0.97 12.26 2.37
CA ILE A 47 1.05 10.81 2.37
C ILE A 47 2.50 10.39 2.56
N GLY A 48 2.67 9.22 3.15
CA GLY A 48 3.99 8.65 3.35
C GLY A 48 3.95 7.14 3.32
N GLY A 49 5.06 6.57 2.94
CA GLY A 49 5.19 5.13 2.94
C GLY A 49 6.64 4.70 2.84
N VAL A 50 6.90 3.51 3.31
CA VAL A 50 8.21 2.89 3.26
C VAL A 50 8.04 1.43 2.82
N ILE A 51 8.85 1.03 1.85
CA ILE A 51 8.88 -0.34 1.35
C ILE A 51 10.16 -0.97 1.85
N THR A 52 10.02 -2.14 2.50
CA THR A 52 11.16 -2.88 3.02
C THR A 52 11.19 -4.28 2.41
N LYS A 53 12.38 -4.80 2.23
CA LYS A 53 12.60 -6.18 1.82
C LYS A 53 13.52 -6.84 2.85
N ASN A 54 13.02 -7.89 3.48
CA ASN A 54 13.74 -8.57 4.57
C ASN A 54 14.16 -7.58 5.68
N GLY A 55 13.27 -6.64 6.00
CA GLY A 55 13.49 -5.64 7.04
C GLY A 55 14.34 -4.45 6.64
N ARG A 56 14.85 -4.41 5.42
CA ARG A 56 15.69 -3.29 4.94
C ARG A 56 14.88 -2.39 4.02
N GLU A 57 14.96 -1.09 4.26
CA GLU A 57 14.29 -0.11 3.42
C GLU A 57 14.89 -0.14 2.01
N ILE A 58 14.03 -0.32 1.00
CA ILE A 58 14.41 -0.27 -0.41
C ILE A 58 13.83 0.94 -1.11
N PHE A 59 12.79 1.56 -0.56
CA PHE A 59 12.16 2.74 -1.12
C PHE A 59 11.31 3.43 -0.06
N SER A 60 11.21 4.75 -0.13
CA SER A 60 10.28 5.50 0.71
C SER A 60 9.74 6.70 -0.08
N PHE A 61 8.57 7.19 0.34
CA PHE A 61 7.98 8.37 -0.27
C PHE A 61 7.31 9.24 0.79
N SER A 62 7.30 10.54 0.51
CA SER A 62 6.70 11.56 1.36
C SER A 62 6.22 12.67 0.44
N GLU A 63 4.90 12.80 0.25
CA GLU A 63 4.32 13.65 -0.78
C GLU A 63 3.21 14.51 -0.22
N TYR A 64 3.08 15.70 -0.77
CA TYR A 64 2.03 16.64 -0.42
C TYR A 64 0.74 16.31 -1.18
N LEU A 65 -0.37 16.47 -0.48
CA LEU A 65 -1.71 16.45 -1.08
C LEU A 65 -2.38 17.79 -0.80
N ASP A 66 -3.16 18.25 -1.76
CA ASP A 66 -4.07 19.35 -1.53
C ASP A 66 -5.15 18.94 -0.52
N ASP A 67 -6.08 19.81 -0.21
CA ASP A 67 -7.15 19.58 0.75
C ASP A 67 -7.78 18.19 0.60
N ALA A 68 -7.67 17.39 1.65
CA ALA A 68 -8.19 16.03 1.69
C ALA A 68 -8.58 15.69 3.13
N THR A 69 -9.55 14.77 3.28
CA THR A 69 -9.85 14.22 4.59
C THR A 69 -8.78 13.19 4.99
N ASN A 70 -8.72 12.84 6.27
CA ASN A 70 -7.81 11.78 6.73
C ASN A 70 -8.02 10.47 5.95
N ASN A 71 -9.29 10.07 5.76
CA ASN A 71 -9.59 8.83 5.03
C ASN A 71 -9.17 8.90 3.57
N GLU A 72 -9.35 10.05 2.93
CA GLU A 72 -8.88 10.25 1.55
C GLU A 72 -7.36 10.20 1.48
N ALA A 73 -6.65 10.80 2.44
CA ALA A 73 -5.20 10.75 2.51
C ALA A 73 -4.71 9.31 2.72
N GLU A 74 -5.38 8.54 3.58
CA GLU A 74 -5.05 7.14 3.81
C GLU A 74 -5.18 6.30 2.54
N TYR A 75 -6.27 6.45 1.80
CA TYR A 75 -6.44 5.75 0.51
C TYR A 75 -5.41 6.20 -0.51
N THR A 76 -5.11 7.49 -0.56
CA THR A 76 -4.12 8.02 -1.50
C THR A 76 -2.73 7.47 -1.20
N ALA A 77 -2.38 7.32 0.08
CA ALA A 77 -1.12 6.68 0.47
C ALA A 77 -1.04 5.24 -0.04
N LEU A 78 -2.13 4.49 0.09
CA LEU A 78 -2.22 3.13 -0.45
C LEU A 78 -2.06 3.12 -1.97
N ILE A 79 -2.80 3.97 -2.67
CA ILE A 79 -2.77 4.06 -4.14
C ILE A 79 -1.37 4.40 -4.64
N GLU A 80 -0.76 5.46 -4.10
CA GLU A 80 0.57 5.89 -4.54
C GLU A 80 1.63 4.84 -4.18
N GLY A 81 1.52 4.24 -2.99
CA GLY A 81 2.40 3.15 -2.58
C GLY A 81 2.33 1.97 -3.54
N LEU A 82 1.13 1.56 -3.93
CA LEU A 82 0.94 0.45 -4.87
C LEU A 82 1.50 0.78 -6.26
N LYS A 83 1.40 2.03 -6.69
CA LYS A 83 2.01 2.46 -7.95
C LYS A 83 3.54 2.28 -7.91
N TYR A 84 4.18 2.62 -6.79
CA TYR A 84 5.61 2.40 -6.62
C TYR A 84 5.96 0.91 -6.60
N VAL A 85 5.15 0.09 -5.90
CA VAL A 85 5.34 -1.36 -5.88
C VAL A 85 5.35 -1.94 -7.29
N ILE A 86 4.37 -1.54 -8.11
CA ILE A 86 4.25 -1.99 -9.50
C ILE A 86 5.44 -1.49 -10.32
N LYS A 87 5.81 -0.24 -10.17
CA LYS A 87 6.93 0.38 -10.89
C LYS A 87 8.26 -0.30 -10.57
N LEU A 88 8.42 -0.78 -9.34
CA LEU A 88 9.62 -1.49 -8.91
C LEU A 88 9.60 -2.98 -9.29
N ASN A 89 8.57 -3.41 -10.01
CA ASN A 89 8.40 -4.81 -10.46
C ASN A 89 8.29 -5.80 -9.29
N ILE A 90 7.70 -5.35 -8.18
CA ILE A 90 7.41 -6.20 -7.03
C ILE A 90 6.10 -6.92 -7.30
N LEU A 91 6.09 -8.24 -7.24
CA LEU A 91 4.94 -9.07 -7.61
C LEU A 91 3.98 -9.33 -6.46
N GLY A 92 4.45 -9.27 -5.24
CA GLY A 92 3.64 -9.48 -4.05
C GLY A 92 4.01 -8.51 -2.95
N ILE A 93 3.03 -8.07 -2.17
CA ILE A 93 3.24 -7.07 -1.14
C ILE A 93 2.41 -7.34 0.09
N ASN A 94 3.00 -7.14 1.26
CA ASN A 94 2.28 -7.11 2.52
C ASN A 94 2.14 -5.64 2.93
N VAL A 95 0.92 -5.14 2.95
CA VAL A 95 0.65 -3.74 3.31
C VAL A 95 0.23 -3.65 4.76
N TYR A 96 0.78 -2.66 5.46
CA TYR A 96 0.46 -2.37 6.86
C TYR A 96 -0.02 -0.93 6.98
N SER A 97 -1.14 -0.74 7.65
CA SER A 97 -1.75 0.58 7.87
C SER A 97 -2.32 0.65 9.27
N ASP A 98 -2.25 1.81 9.89
CA ASP A 98 -2.90 2.05 11.19
C ASP A 98 -4.35 2.52 11.05
N SER A 99 -4.85 2.63 9.83
CA SER A 99 -6.25 2.94 9.56
C SER A 99 -7.07 1.66 9.52
N GLU A 100 -7.74 1.35 10.60
CA GLU A 100 -8.62 0.18 10.69
C GLU A 100 -9.71 0.21 9.62
N LEU A 101 -10.27 1.40 9.35
CA LEU A 101 -11.32 1.56 8.35
C LEU A 101 -10.86 1.11 6.96
N ILE A 102 -9.73 1.63 6.51
CA ILE A 102 -9.20 1.31 5.18
C ILE A 102 -8.91 -0.19 5.07
N VAL A 103 -8.25 -0.76 6.09
CA VAL A 103 -7.91 -2.18 6.09
C VAL A 103 -9.16 -3.04 5.98
N LYS A 104 -10.19 -2.73 6.77
CA LYS A 104 -11.44 -3.50 6.74
C LYS A 104 -12.22 -3.31 5.46
N GLN A 105 -12.19 -2.13 4.86
CA GLN A 105 -12.83 -1.89 3.57
C GLN A 105 -12.13 -2.68 2.45
N ILE A 106 -10.82 -2.65 2.38
CA ILE A 106 -10.05 -3.38 1.37
C ILE A 106 -10.25 -4.90 1.52
N ASN A 107 -10.30 -5.39 2.76
CA ASN A 107 -10.53 -6.82 3.03
C ASN A 107 -12.00 -7.25 2.86
N GLY A 108 -12.90 -6.32 2.54
CA GLY A 108 -14.31 -6.62 2.29
C GLY A 108 -15.15 -6.78 3.55
N GLU A 109 -14.63 -6.44 4.71
CA GLU A 109 -15.34 -6.53 5.98
C GLU A 109 -16.29 -5.37 6.20
N TYR A 110 -15.96 -4.18 5.69
CA TYR A 110 -16.77 -2.97 5.74
C TYR A 110 -17.13 -2.51 4.34
N LYS A 111 -18.37 -2.06 4.15
CA LYS A 111 -18.82 -1.48 2.88
C LYS A 111 -18.29 -0.05 2.73
N VAL A 112 -17.99 0.34 1.50
CA VAL A 112 -17.62 1.71 1.15
C VAL A 112 -18.87 2.39 0.62
N LYS A 113 -19.43 3.33 1.40
CA LYS A 113 -20.70 3.99 1.05
C LYS A 113 -20.54 5.37 0.44
N ASN A 114 -19.52 6.10 0.86
CA ASN A 114 -19.26 7.47 0.38
C ASN A 114 -18.77 7.42 -1.08
N PRO A 115 -19.37 8.18 -2.02
CA PRO A 115 -18.97 8.15 -3.42
C PRO A 115 -17.52 8.50 -3.70
N ARG A 116 -16.94 9.48 -2.96
CA ARG A 116 -15.54 9.87 -3.11
C ARG A 116 -14.62 8.75 -2.66
N MET A 117 -14.97 8.10 -1.56
CA MET A 117 -14.22 6.96 -1.03
C MET A 117 -14.34 5.74 -1.94
N LYS A 118 -15.50 5.53 -2.56
CA LYS A 118 -15.70 4.43 -3.53
C LYS A 118 -14.74 4.56 -4.71
N ALA A 119 -14.55 5.78 -5.22
CA ALA A 119 -13.65 6.02 -6.34
C ALA A 119 -12.21 5.66 -5.96
N LEU A 120 -11.77 6.05 -4.76
CA LEU A 120 -10.43 5.73 -4.26
C LEU A 120 -10.29 4.23 -3.98
N TYR A 121 -11.28 3.64 -3.36
CA TYR A 121 -11.35 2.19 -3.12
C TYR A 121 -11.19 1.42 -4.42
N GLN A 122 -11.93 1.81 -5.47
CA GLN A 122 -11.86 1.12 -6.76
C GLN A 122 -10.47 1.24 -7.39
N LYS A 123 -9.85 2.41 -7.30
CA LYS A 123 -8.48 2.59 -7.79
C LYS A 123 -7.50 1.68 -7.07
N ALA A 124 -7.62 1.60 -5.74
CA ALA A 124 -6.76 0.72 -4.95
C ALA A 124 -6.96 -0.74 -5.33
N MET A 125 -8.21 -1.18 -5.45
CA MET A 125 -8.51 -2.58 -5.83
C MET A 125 -7.98 -2.91 -7.23
N ASN A 126 -8.09 -1.98 -8.18
CA ASN A 126 -7.56 -2.18 -9.53
C ASN A 126 -6.04 -2.37 -9.52
N LEU A 127 -5.34 -1.61 -8.68
CA LEU A 127 -3.88 -1.75 -8.56
C LEU A 127 -3.50 -3.05 -7.86
N LEU A 128 -4.24 -3.45 -6.82
CA LEU A 128 -4.02 -4.72 -6.14
C LEU A 128 -4.23 -5.90 -7.08
N ASP A 129 -5.19 -5.81 -8.00
CA ASP A 129 -5.45 -6.85 -9.00
C ASP A 129 -4.28 -7.04 -9.97
N GLU A 130 -3.40 -6.06 -10.13
CA GLU A 130 -2.20 -6.19 -10.95
C GLU A 130 -1.09 -7.01 -10.28
N LEU A 131 -1.20 -7.21 -8.97
CA LEU A 131 -0.23 -7.99 -8.20
C LEU A 131 -0.62 -9.46 -8.17
N GLU A 132 0.37 -10.32 -8.04
CA GLU A 132 0.12 -11.76 -7.97
C GLU A 132 -0.45 -12.18 -6.62
N HIS A 133 -0.01 -11.52 -5.56
CA HIS A 133 -0.58 -11.70 -4.22
C HIS A 133 -0.38 -10.44 -3.40
N TRP A 134 -1.26 -10.25 -2.43
CA TRP A 134 -1.16 -9.13 -1.51
C TRP A 134 -1.90 -9.44 -0.22
N THR A 135 -1.48 -8.79 0.84
CA THR A 135 -2.20 -8.75 2.11
C THR A 135 -2.28 -7.30 2.57
N ILE A 136 -3.30 -6.98 3.34
CA ILE A 136 -3.37 -5.71 4.04
C ILE A 136 -3.77 -5.98 5.48
N THR A 137 -2.99 -5.45 6.42
CA THR A 137 -3.12 -5.75 7.83
C THR A 137 -3.12 -4.46 8.66
N HIS A 138 -4.00 -4.40 9.63
CA HIS A 138 -4.05 -3.29 10.57
C HIS A 138 -2.92 -3.44 11.60
N VAL A 139 -2.20 -2.35 11.84
CA VAL A 139 -1.17 -2.28 12.88
C VAL A 139 -1.47 -1.10 13.79
N LEU A 140 -1.00 -1.17 15.03
CA LEU A 140 -1.12 -0.05 15.94
C LEU A 140 -0.23 1.11 15.49
N ARG A 141 -0.61 2.32 15.86
CA ARG A 141 0.10 3.54 15.45
C ARG A 141 1.59 3.50 15.82
N GLU A 142 1.92 2.98 17.01
CA GLU A 142 3.30 2.86 17.45
C GLU A 142 4.14 1.91 16.59
N LYS A 143 3.50 1.09 15.78
CA LYS A 143 4.18 0.19 14.84
C LYS A 143 4.24 0.77 13.42
N ASN A 144 3.77 1.99 13.23
CA ASN A 144 3.71 2.67 11.92
C ASN A 144 4.39 4.05 11.94
N GLU A 145 5.35 4.24 12.83
CA GLU A 145 5.98 5.54 13.08
C GLU A 145 6.71 6.13 11.88
N VAL A 146 7.40 5.30 11.10
CA VAL A 146 8.14 5.78 9.93
C VAL A 146 7.19 6.36 8.88
N ALA A 147 6.12 5.63 8.56
CA ALA A 147 5.12 6.08 7.61
C ALA A 147 4.40 7.35 8.11
N ASP A 148 4.08 7.40 9.41
CA ASP A 148 3.47 8.57 10.04
C ASP A 148 4.36 9.80 9.89
N HIS A 149 5.65 9.66 10.19
CA HIS A 149 6.62 10.75 10.06
C HIS A 149 6.71 11.23 8.60
N LEU A 150 6.74 10.30 7.65
CA LEU A 150 6.79 10.63 6.22
C LEU A 150 5.52 11.34 5.76
N ALA A 151 4.36 10.92 6.23
CA ALA A 151 3.08 11.56 5.88
C ALA A 151 3.02 12.98 6.42
N LYS A 152 3.42 13.20 7.66
CA LYS A 152 3.48 14.53 8.27
C LYS A 152 4.49 15.42 7.55
N GLY A 153 5.63 14.85 7.17
CA GLY A 153 6.63 15.55 6.38
C GLY A 153 6.10 15.97 5.01
N GLY A 154 5.34 15.10 4.36
CA GLY A 154 4.68 15.40 3.09
C GLY A 154 3.68 16.54 3.21
N ARG A 155 2.86 16.54 4.26
CA ARG A 155 1.90 17.60 4.53
C ARG A 155 2.59 18.97 4.67
N LYS A 156 3.73 19.01 5.34
CA LYS A 156 4.48 20.24 5.57
C LYS A 156 5.12 20.80 4.30
N LYS A 157 5.39 19.99 3.31
CA LYS A 157 6.00 20.43 2.04
C LYS A 157 5.14 21.44 1.30
N GLY A 158 3.81 21.31 1.38
CA GLY A 158 2.89 22.24 0.73
C GLY A 158 2.59 23.49 1.53
N GLY A 159 2.86 23.47 2.83
CA GLY A 159 2.61 24.60 3.72
C GLY A 159 3.76 25.59 3.82
N GLY A 160 4.84 25.31 3.11
CA GLY A 160 6.04 26.08 3.16
C GLY A 160 6.00 27.33 2.39
#